data_bb963d6202f47f1effb107392457f949
#
_entry.id   bb963d6202f47f1effb107392457f949
#
_cell.length_a   1.000
_cell.length_b   1.000
_cell.length_c   1.000
_cell.angle_alpha   90.00
_cell.angle_beta   90.00
_cell.angle_gamma   90.00
#
_symmetry.space_group_name_H-M   'P 1'
#
loop_
_entity.id
_entity.type
_entity.pdbx_description
1 polymer ?
#
loop_
_entity_poly.entity_id
_entity_poly.type
_entity_poly.pdbx_seq_one_letter_code
_entity_poly.pdbx_strand_id
1 'polypeptide(L)'
;MKVILLFGGASEEYEISLRSTAAVLSAFPAEHTPIPVGIDRQGGWYRTSAAPEAILADAWQAGAQPVTMDPHRRALVADGEAIAADVVLPLLHGGLGEGGGVAALLALLSIPYVGCSLTAGAVGMDKVLTKQLATVDGIPTADFCVVTESDLADPCLPSRLGERFGYPYFVKPATQGSSVGASRVLTEAEAPAALRAALSYGGRALCEEFLRGAEVEVALLERDGALLATSVGEIEPAAPFYDYVAKYESRASRIFIPARISRAERDKVREYACRLFRLLGCRGLSRVDFFVTEDGRVLLNEINTMPGFTDISMFPRLWQAAGLGMTELVNVLLENAVK
;
A
#
# COMPACT_ATOMS: atom_id res chain seq x y z
N MET A 1 23.04 -12.58 2.15
CA MET A 1 22.70 -11.97 0.84
C MET A 1 23.10 -10.49 0.83
N LYS A 2 23.44 -9.96 -0.34
CA LYS A 2 23.51 -8.51 -0.59
C LYS A 2 22.15 -8.02 -1.06
N VAL A 3 21.57 -7.07 -0.36
CA VAL A 3 20.18 -6.65 -0.53
C VAL A 3 20.12 -5.16 -0.88
N ILE A 4 19.62 -4.83 -2.06
CA ILE A 4 19.29 -3.42 -2.35
C ILE A 4 18.01 -3.07 -1.59
N LEU A 5 18.12 -2.05 -0.71
CA LEU A 5 16.94 -1.41 -0.12
C LEU A 5 16.60 -0.20 -0.98
N LEU A 6 15.49 -0.33 -1.73
CA LEU A 6 15.05 0.70 -2.64
C LEU A 6 13.99 1.57 -1.96
N PHE A 7 14.22 2.89 -1.86
CA PHE A 7 13.37 3.78 -1.08
C PHE A 7 13.19 5.16 -1.72
N GLY A 8 12.32 5.99 -1.16
CA GLY A 8 11.99 7.32 -1.65
C GLY A 8 10.89 7.28 -2.72
N GLY A 9 11.14 7.91 -3.86
CA GLY A 9 10.25 7.89 -5.03
C GLY A 9 9.46 9.18 -5.23
N ALA A 10 9.00 9.40 -6.47
CA ALA A 10 8.18 10.55 -6.86
C ALA A 10 6.69 10.29 -6.52
N SER A 11 6.36 10.15 -5.25
CA SER A 11 4.99 9.95 -4.77
C SER A 11 4.71 10.82 -3.56
N GLU A 12 3.43 11.02 -3.26
CA GLU A 12 2.98 11.73 -2.07
C GLU A 12 3.35 11.00 -0.75
N GLU A 13 3.77 9.74 -0.85
CA GLU A 13 4.16 8.90 0.29
C GLU A 13 5.69 8.79 0.47
N TYR A 14 6.44 9.72 -0.12
CA TYR A 14 7.91 9.78 -0.04
C TYR A 14 8.45 9.68 1.39
N GLU A 15 7.92 10.48 2.33
CA GLU A 15 8.36 10.49 3.73
C GLU A 15 8.08 9.16 4.44
N ILE A 16 7.00 8.47 4.06
CA ILE A 16 6.67 7.15 4.62
C ILE A 16 7.70 6.12 4.17
N SER A 17 8.16 6.23 2.92
CA SER A 17 9.24 5.40 2.40
C SER A 17 10.55 5.60 3.17
N LEU A 18 10.93 6.85 3.48
CA LEU A 18 12.12 7.15 4.30
C LEU A 18 12.00 6.54 5.70
N ARG A 19 10.85 6.73 6.35
CA ARG A 19 10.57 6.17 7.69
C ARG A 19 10.59 4.64 7.69
N SER A 20 9.95 4.00 6.70
CA SER A 20 9.97 2.54 6.54
C SER A 20 11.38 2.01 6.37
N THR A 21 12.19 2.69 5.55
CA THR A 21 13.58 2.30 5.28
C THR A 21 14.45 2.44 6.52
N ALA A 22 14.35 3.55 7.25
CA ALA A 22 15.09 3.74 8.49
C ALA A 22 14.73 2.67 9.54
N ALA A 23 13.45 2.32 9.67
CA ALA A 23 12.99 1.27 10.58
C ALA A 23 13.51 -0.12 10.17
N VAL A 24 13.44 -0.46 8.87
CA VAL A 24 13.97 -1.73 8.36
C VAL A 24 15.49 -1.80 8.51
N LEU A 25 16.24 -0.75 8.20
CA LEU A 25 17.68 -0.71 8.37
C LEU A 25 18.10 -0.89 9.84
N SER A 26 17.38 -0.27 10.78
CA SER A 26 17.66 -0.39 12.22
C SER A 26 17.43 -1.80 12.77
N ALA A 27 16.60 -2.60 12.09
CA ALA A 27 16.30 -3.99 12.46
C ALA A 27 16.78 -4.99 11.40
N PHE A 28 17.70 -4.59 10.52
CA PHE A 28 18.13 -5.41 9.40
C PHE A 28 18.86 -6.67 9.88
N PRO A 29 18.58 -7.88 9.31
CA PRO A 29 19.24 -9.10 9.71
C PRO A 29 20.74 -9.04 9.52
N ALA A 30 21.52 -9.34 10.57
CA ALA A 30 22.98 -9.19 10.59
C ALA A 30 23.73 -10.10 9.58
N GLU A 31 23.09 -11.19 9.15
CA GLU A 31 23.59 -12.12 8.13
C GLU A 31 23.51 -11.60 6.70
N HIS A 32 22.84 -10.47 6.48
CA HIS A 32 22.69 -9.83 5.18
C HIS A 32 23.38 -8.47 5.14
N THR A 33 23.71 -8.01 3.93
CA THR A 33 24.37 -6.73 3.71
C THR A 33 23.41 -5.78 2.99
N PRO A 34 22.89 -4.74 3.64
CA PRO A 34 22.05 -3.76 2.99
C PRO A 34 22.85 -2.84 2.07
N ILE A 35 22.26 -2.51 0.93
CA ILE A 35 22.77 -1.55 -0.05
C ILE A 35 21.66 -0.53 -0.30
N PRO A 36 21.62 0.60 0.42
CA PRO A 36 20.57 1.59 0.23
C PRO A 36 20.69 2.26 -1.14
N VAL A 37 19.55 2.27 -1.88
CA VAL A 37 19.39 3.00 -3.14
C VAL A 37 18.16 3.88 -3.01
N GLY A 38 18.38 5.18 -2.96
CA GLY A 38 17.29 6.17 -2.84
C GLY A 38 16.85 6.67 -4.21
N ILE A 39 15.54 6.91 -4.33
CA ILE A 39 14.93 7.60 -5.46
C ILE A 39 14.47 8.96 -4.96
N ASP A 40 14.95 10.03 -5.57
CA ASP A 40 14.54 11.38 -5.19
C ASP A 40 13.11 11.71 -5.68
N ARG A 41 12.62 12.91 -5.31
CA ARG A 41 11.27 13.36 -5.70
C ARG A 41 11.13 13.64 -7.19
N GLN A 42 12.25 13.77 -7.91
CA GLN A 42 12.30 13.95 -9.36
C GLN A 42 12.46 12.63 -10.11
N GLY A 43 12.59 11.50 -9.39
CA GLY A 43 12.73 10.16 -9.97
C GLY A 43 14.19 9.77 -10.28
N GLY A 44 15.18 10.55 -9.84
CA GLY A 44 16.59 10.20 -9.93
C GLY A 44 16.97 9.11 -8.91
N TRP A 45 17.77 8.13 -9.34
CA TRP A 45 18.20 7.01 -8.50
C TRP A 45 19.64 7.20 -8.04
N TYR A 46 19.91 6.92 -6.76
CA TYR A 46 21.22 7.15 -6.18
C TYR A 46 21.56 6.06 -5.16
N ARG A 47 22.74 5.47 -5.27
CA ARG A 47 23.32 4.61 -4.23
C ARG A 47 23.88 5.49 -3.11
N THR A 48 23.55 5.17 -1.88
CA THR A 48 24.03 5.91 -0.71
C THR A 48 24.58 4.96 0.37
N SER A 49 25.42 5.49 1.25
CA SER A 49 25.88 4.84 2.48
C SER A 49 25.30 5.53 3.72
N ALA A 50 24.22 6.28 3.55
CA ALA A 50 23.59 7.01 4.64
C ALA A 50 23.08 6.08 5.74
N ALA A 51 23.33 6.46 6.99
CA ALA A 51 22.77 5.79 8.16
C ALA A 51 21.25 6.00 8.26
N PRO A 52 20.53 5.15 9.02
CA PRO A 52 19.07 5.27 9.16
C PRO A 52 18.60 6.66 9.57
N GLU A 53 19.33 7.35 10.44
CA GLU A 53 19.01 8.70 10.93
C GLU A 53 19.10 9.73 9.82
N ALA A 54 20.08 9.62 8.93
CA ALA A 54 20.25 10.51 7.79
C ALA A 54 19.16 10.28 6.73
N ILE A 55 18.74 9.03 6.52
CA ILE A 55 17.60 8.70 5.66
C ILE A 55 16.32 9.30 6.24
N LEU A 56 16.08 9.09 7.53
CA LEU A 56 14.89 9.63 8.22
C LEU A 56 14.84 11.16 8.17
N ALA A 57 15.99 11.83 8.22
CA ALA A 57 16.12 13.28 8.15
C ALA A 57 16.10 13.84 6.71
N ASP A 58 15.85 13.01 5.68
CA ASP A 58 15.95 13.36 4.25
C ASP A 58 17.30 13.96 3.83
N ALA A 59 18.39 13.55 4.52
CA ALA A 59 19.76 13.99 4.28
C ALA A 59 20.63 12.93 3.58
N TRP A 60 20.02 11.90 3.01
CA TRP A 60 20.67 10.72 2.45
C TRP A 60 21.42 10.96 1.13
N GLN A 61 21.12 12.07 0.43
CA GLN A 61 21.71 12.39 -0.87
C GLN A 61 23.18 12.88 -0.75
N ALA A 62 23.65 13.24 0.44
CA ALA A 62 25.01 13.71 0.64
C ALA A 62 26.03 12.61 0.29
N GLY A 63 26.84 12.83 -0.77
CA GLY A 63 27.82 11.87 -1.26
C GLY A 63 27.24 10.66 -2.00
N ALA A 64 25.94 10.69 -2.33
CA ALA A 64 25.30 9.63 -3.06
C ALA A 64 25.76 9.58 -4.53
N GLN A 65 25.82 8.38 -5.09
CA GLN A 65 26.28 8.10 -6.44
C GLN A 65 25.10 7.83 -7.36
N PRO A 66 24.99 8.50 -8.53
CA PRO A 66 23.93 8.23 -9.47
C PRO A 66 23.87 6.76 -9.88
N VAL A 67 22.65 6.22 -9.97
CA VAL A 67 22.39 4.85 -10.42
C VAL A 67 21.68 4.90 -11.74
N THR A 68 22.15 4.10 -12.69
CA THR A 68 21.52 3.88 -14.00
C THR A 68 21.13 2.42 -14.15
N MET A 69 20.30 2.15 -15.15
CA MET A 69 19.84 0.81 -15.49
C MET A 69 20.54 0.36 -16.75
N ASP A 70 21.21 -0.79 -16.70
CA ASP A 70 21.87 -1.37 -17.85
C ASP A 70 21.15 -2.68 -18.28
N PRO A 71 20.29 -2.63 -19.30
CA PRO A 71 19.60 -3.82 -19.78
C PRO A 71 20.51 -4.89 -20.35
N HIS A 72 21.69 -4.54 -20.88
CA HIS A 72 22.65 -5.51 -21.40
C HIS A 72 23.32 -6.30 -20.30
N ARG A 73 23.69 -5.63 -19.20
CA ARG A 73 24.25 -6.27 -18.00
C ARG A 73 23.18 -6.85 -17.08
N ARG A 74 21.90 -6.53 -17.32
CA ARG A 74 20.76 -6.86 -16.44
C ARG A 74 21.02 -6.41 -15.02
N ALA A 75 21.44 -5.17 -14.83
CA ALA A 75 21.92 -4.65 -13.56
C ALA A 75 21.54 -3.19 -13.33
N LEU A 76 21.47 -2.82 -12.08
CA LEU A 76 21.63 -1.43 -11.64
C LEU A 76 23.13 -1.11 -11.57
N VAL A 77 23.53 0.04 -12.07
CA VAL A 77 24.92 0.43 -12.24
C VAL A 77 25.20 1.75 -11.52
N ALA A 78 26.24 1.79 -10.69
CA ALA A 78 26.77 3.00 -10.07
C ALA A 78 28.26 3.11 -10.38
N ASP A 79 28.74 4.31 -10.73
CA ASP A 79 30.15 4.57 -11.12
C ASP A 79 30.68 3.63 -12.22
N GLY A 80 29.81 3.25 -13.17
CA GLY A 80 30.17 2.35 -14.28
C GLY A 80 30.23 0.86 -13.90
N GLU A 81 30.05 0.51 -12.61
CA GLU A 81 30.07 -0.85 -12.13
C GLU A 81 28.68 -1.35 -11.72
N ALA A 82 28.41 -2.62 -12.04
CA ALA A 82 27.16 -3.26 -11.62
C ALA A 82 27.08 -3.36 -10.10
N ILE A 83 25.96 -2.95 -9.53
CA ILE A 83 25.68 -3.16 -8.10
C ILE A 83 25.41 -4.64 -7.88
N ALA A 84 26.39 -5.35 -7.32
CA ALA A 84 26.26 -6.76 -7.01
C ALA A 84 25.25 -6.95 -5.87
N ALA A 85 24.04 -7.38 -6.20
CA ALA A 85 22.97 -7.67 -5.25
C ALA A 85 22.27 -8.98 -5.60
N ASP A 86 21.83 -9.70 -4.58
CA ASP A 86 21.11 -10.97 -4.72
C ASP A 86 19.59 -10.71 -4.87
N VAL A 87 19.09 -9.65 -4.25
CA VAL A 87 17.67 -9.31 -4.20
C VAL A 87 17.45 -7.82 -3.94
N VAL A 88 16.33 -7.29 -4.38
CA VAL A 88 15.85 -5.95 -4.06
C VAL A 88 14.67 -6.04 -3.08
N LEU A 89 14.72 -5.28 -2.00
CA LEU A 89 13.58 -5.00 -1.12
C LEU A 89 13.07 -3.58 -1.43
N PRO A 90 11.99 -3.44 -2.20
CA PRO A 90 11.36 -2.14 -2.39
C PRO A 90 10.63 -1.73 -1.12
N LEU A 91 10.88 -0.52 -0.65
CA LEU A 91 10.15 0.12 0.46
C LEU A 91 9.51 1.41 -0.08
N LEU A 92 8.86 1.26 -1.23
CA LEU A 92 8.26 2.35 -2.01
C LEU A 92 6.74 2.30 -1.84
N HIS A 93 6.16 3.41 -1.41
CA HIS A 93 4.73 3.51 -1.16
C HIS A 93 4.06 4.42 -2.19
N GLY A 94 2.86 4.00 -2.63
CA GLY A 94 2.10 4.70 -3.63
C GLY A 94 2.74 4.75 -5.02
N GLY A 95 2.07 5.41 -5.96
CA GLY A 95 2.56 5.68 -7.31
C GLY A 95 3.09 4.46 -8.06
N LEU A 96 4.13 4.65 -8.86
CA LEU A 96 4.78 3.58 -9.64
C LEU A 96 5.55 2.59 -8.77
N GLY A 97 5.92 2.95 -7.55
CA GLY A 97 6.62 2.06 -6.62
C GLY A 97 5.75 0.87 -6.24
N GLU A 98 4.59 1.12 -5.66
CA GLU A 98 3.61 0.11 -5.25
C GLU A 98 2.78 -0.39 -6.44
N GLY A 99 2.43 0.47 -7.40
CA GLY A 99 1.63 0.16 -8.58
C GLY A 99 2.33 -0.71 -9.64
N GLY A 100 3.44 -1.37 -9.29
CA GLY A 100 4.09 -2.38 -10.11
C GLY A 100 5.12 -1.86 -11.13
N GLY A 101 5.31 -0.55 -11.29
CA GLY A 101 6.28 -0.01 -12.25
C GLY A 101 7.72 -0.43 -11.93
N VAL A 102 8.12 -0.34 -10.66
CA VAL A 102 9.45 -0.80 -10.21
C VAL A 102 9.57 -2.32 -10.30
N ALA A 103 8.52 -3.07 -9.97
CA ALA A 103 8.49 -4.52 -10.14
C ALA A 103 8.70 -4.94 -11.61
N ALA A 104 8.08 -4.22 -12.56
CA ALA A 104 8.28 -4.46 -13.98
C ALA A 104 9.73 -4.21 -14.41
N LEU A 105 10.32 -3.12 -13.96
CA LEU A 105 11.72 -2.78 -14.22
C LEU A 105 12.67 -3.87 -13.73
N LEU A 106 12.52 -4.28 -12.45
CA LEU A 106 13.36 -5.32 -11.87
C LEU A 106 13.17 -6.67 -12.56
N ALA A 107 11.94 -7.00 -12.97
CA ALA A 107 11.65 -8.20 -13.76
C ALA A 107 12.32 -8.16 -15.14
N LEU A 108 12.31 -7.02 -15.85
CA LEU A 108 13.04 -6.83 -17.13
C LEU A 108 14.54 -7.03 -16.97
N LEU A 109 15.10 -6.58 -15.86
CA LEU A 109 16.52 -6.77 -15.52
C LEU A 109 16.80 -8.19 -14.97
N SER A 110 15.78 -9.03 -14.76
CA SER A 110 15.90 -10.35 -14.13
C SER A 110 16.54 -10.28 -12.74
N ILE A 111 16.28 -9.21 -12.00
CA ILE A 111 16.75 -9.03 -10.61
C ILE A 111 15.64 -9.52 -9.68
N PRO A 112 15.91 -10.48 -8.78
CA PRO A 112 14.94 -10.91 -7.77
C PRO A 112 14.51 -9.74 -6.87
N TYR A 113 13.22 -9.70 -6.50
CA TYR A 113 12.70 -8.64 -5.64
C TYR A 113 11.57 -9.15 -4.74
N VAL A 114 11.42 -8.52 -3.59
CA VAL A 114 10.34 -8.75 -2.64
C VAL A 114 9.07 -8.06 -3.11
N GLY A 115 7.95 -8.75 -3.01
CA GLY A 115 6.62 -8.17 -3.24
C GLY A 115 5.96 -8.61 -4.54
N CYS A 116 4.86 -7.96 -4.85
CA CYS A 116 3.95 -8.32 -5.92
C CYS A 116 4.52 -8.04 -7.32
N SER A 117 4.05 -8.80 -8.31
CA SER A 117 4.35 -8.57 -9.73
C SER A 117 3.72 -7.25 -10.23
N LEU A 118 4.14 -6.80 -11.42
CA LEU A 118 3.51 -5.68 -12.13
C LEU A 118 1.98 -5.78 -12.14
N THR A 119 1.44 -6.95 -12.51
CA THR A 119 -0.02 -7.13 -12.65
C THR A 119 -0.72 -6.98 -11.30
N ALA A 120 -0.24 -7.67 -10.27
CA ALA A 120 -0.85 -7.61 -8.94
C ALA A 120 -0.71 -6.21 -8.31
N GLY A 121 0.43 -5.55 -8.48
CA GLY A 121 0.64 -4.17 -8.03
C GLY A 121 -0.29 -3.19 -8.73
N ALA A 122 -0.38 -3.25 -10.06
CA ALA A 122 -1.22 -2.35 -10.84
C ALA A 122 -2.72 -2.52 -10.54
N VAL A 123 -3.19 -3.77 -10.43
CA VAL A 123 -4.59 -4.05 -10.07
C VAL A 123 -4.87 -3.69 -8.62
N GLY A 124 -3.96 -4.01 -7.69
CA GLY A 124 -4.11 -3.69 -6.26
C GLY A 124 -4.17 -2.18 -5.99
N MET A 125 -3.40 -1.39 -6.73
CA MET A 125 -3.44 0.07 -6.64
C MET A 125 -4.74 0.66 -7.20
N ASP A 126 -5.38 0.00 -8.18
CA ASP A 126 -6.62 0.45 -8.79
C ASP A 126 -7.84 -0.08 -8.01
N LYS A 127 -8.42 0.80 -7.18
CA LYS A 127 -9.59 0.46 -6.35
C LYS A 127 -10.80 -0.02 -7.15
N VAL A 128 -10.97 0.50 -8.37
CA VAL A 128 -12.07 0.08 -9.26
C VAL A 128 -11.86 -1.35 -9.72
N LEU A 129 -10.68 -1.65 -10.27
CA LEU A 129 -10.36 -3.01 -10.74
C LEU A 129 -10.37 -4.01 -9.60
N THR A 130 -9.77 -3.67 -8.46
CA THR A 130 -9.78 -4.52 -7.26
C THR A 130 -11.20 -4.85 -6.82
N LYS A 131 -12.09 -3.85 -6.69
CA LYS A 131 -13.49 -4.07 -6.28
C LYS A 131 -14.30 -4.86 -7.31
N GLN A 132 -14.09 -4.60 -8.60
CA GLN A 132 -14.75 -5.36 -9.67
C GLN A 132 -14.36 -6.85 -9.63
N LEU A 133 -13.06 -7.15 -9.52
CA LEU A 133 -12.57 -8.53 -9.42
C LEU A 133 -13.05 -9.20 -8.13
N ALA A 134 -12.99 -8.50 -7.01
CA ALA A 134 -13.51 -8.99 -5.73
C ALA A 134 -14.99 -9.36 -5.82
N THR A 135 -15.79 -8.50 -6.45
CA THR A 135 -17.24 -8.75 -6.66
C THR A 135 -17.49 -9.99 -7.50
N VAL A 136 -16.74 -10.19 -8.59
CA VAL A 136 -16.83 -11.39 -9.44
C VAL A 136 -16.47 -12.66 -8.65
N ASP A 137 -15.49 -12.58 -7.75
CA ASP A 137 -15.10 -13.70 -6.86
C ASP A 137 -16.04 -13.87 -5.64
N GLY A 138 -17.06 -13.02 -5.50
CA GLY A 138 -18.00 -13.07 -4.38
C GLY A 138 -17.42 -12.56 -3.05
N ILE A 139 -16.39 -11.72 -3.09
CA ILE A 139 -15.91 -10.94 -1.94
C ILE A 139 -16.73 -9.65 -1.88
N PRO A 140 -17.50 -9.42 -0.79
CA PRO A 140 -18.37 -8.26 -0.70
C PRO A 140 -17.57 -6.95 -0.64
N THR A 141 -18.10 -5.92 -1.31
CA THR A 141 -17.58 -4.54 -1.28
C THR A 141 -18.71 -3.57 -0.94
N ALA A 142 -18.37 -2.34 -0.57
CA ALA A 142 -19.36 -1.26 -0.55
C ALA A 142 -20.01 -1.11 -1.92
N ASP A 143 -21.26 -0.65 -1.98
CA ASP A 143 -21.87 -0.24 -3.26
C ASP A 143 -21.06 0.93 -3.84
N PHE A 144 -20.74 0.86 -5.13
CA PHE A 144 -19.91 1.86 -5.78
C PHE A 144 -20.27 2.09 -7.24
N CYS A 145 -19.89 3.25 -7.77
CA CYS A 145 -19.85 3.51 -9.20
C CYS A 145 -18.58 4.26 -9.57
N VAL A 146 -18.26 4.21 -10.86
CA VAL A 146 -17.12 4.93 -11.45
C VAL A 146 -17.63 6.16 -12.17
N VAL A 147 -16.96 7.29 -11.96
CA VAL A 147 -17.20 8.55 -12.64
C VAL A 147 -15.94 8.94 -13.39
N THR A 148 -16.10 9.39 -14.62
CA THR A 148 -15.04 9.88 -15.51
C THR A 148 -15.23 11.37 -15.83
N GLU A 149 -14.25 12.00 -16.47
CA GLU A 149 -14.35 13.41 -16.87
C GLU A 149 -15.57 13.68 -17.79
N SER A 150 -15.89 12.70 -18.67
CA SER A 150 -17.02 12.83 -19.57
C SER A 150 -18.38 12.89 -18.84
N ASP A 151 -18.48 12.26 -17.68
CA ASP A 151 -19.71 12.24 -16.89
C ASP A 151 -20.00 13.60 -16.24
N LEU A 152 -19.00 14.45 -16.07
CA LEU A 152 -19.18 15.82 -15.53
C LEU A 152 -20.03 16.73 -16.43
N ALA A 153 -20.22 16.35 -17.68
CA ALA A 153 -21.11 17.08 -18.60
C ALA A 153 -22.60 16.91 -18.26
N ASP A 154 -22.96 15.90 -17.47
CA ASP A 154 -24.31 15.65 -17.03
C ASP A 154 -24.64 16.46 -15.77
N PRO A 155 -25.52 17.48 -15.86
CA PRO A 155 -25.91 18.31 -14.72
C PRO A 155 -26.69 17.52 -13.64
N CYS A 156 -27.27 16.38 -13.98
CA CYS A 156 -28.02 15.53 -13.04
C CYS A 156 -27.12 14.53 -12.30
N LEU A 157 -25.83 14.43 -12.63
CA LEU A 157 -24.91 13.49 -11.98
C LEU A 157 -24.88 13.64 -10.44
N PRO A 158 -24.76 14.83 -9.84
CA PRO A 158 -24.77 15.00 -8.39
C PRO A 158 -26.03 14.47 -7.72
N SER A 159 -27.21 14.76 -8.29
CA SER A 159 -28.49 14.27 -7.77
C SER A 159 -28.57 12.74 -7.83
N ARG A 160 -28.21 12.13 -8.95
CA ARG A 160 -28.20 10.66 -9.09
C ARG A 160 -27.28 9.95 -8.11
N LEU A 161 -26.11 10.54 -7.83
CA LEU A 161 -25.21 9.98 -6.81
C LEU A 161 -25.82 10.08 -5.41
N GLY A 162 -26.46 11.21 -5.08
CA GLY A 162 -27.18 11.38 -3.83
C GLY A 162 -28.37 10.44 -3.69
N GLU A 163 -29.14 10.20 -4.76
CA GLU A 163 -30.23 9.23 -4.79
C GLU A 163 -29.74 7.79 -4.59
N ARG A 164 -28.59 7.43 -5.19
CA ARG A 164 -28.04 6.08 -5.10
C ARG A 164 -27.46 5.77 -3.73
N PHE A 165 -26.64 6.67 -3.18
CA PHE A 165 -25.84 6.37 -1.98
C PHE A 165 -26.41 7.00 -0.70
N GLY A 166 -27.29 7.99 -0.81
CA GLY A 166 -27.64 8.87 0.30
C GLY A 166 -26.50 9.81 0.68
N TYR A 167 -26.68 10.56 1.77
CA TYR A 167 -25.62 11.41 2.33
C TYR A 167 -25.29 10.98 3.76
N PRO A 168 -23.99 10.97 4.16
CA PRO A 168 -22.85 11.23 3.30
C PRO A 168 -22.50 10.03 2.39
N TYR A 169 -21.73 10.29 1.31
CA TYR A 169 -21.03 9.27 0.55
C TYR A 169 -19.58 9.69 0.28
N PHE A 170 -18.73 8.75 -0.18
CA PHE A 170 -17.34 9.04 -0.49
C PHE A 170 -17.09 9.17 -1.99
N VAL A 171 -16.18 10.10 -2.33
CA VAL A 171 -15.57 10.24 -3.66
C VAL A 171 -14.07 10.11 -3.48
N LYS A 172 -13.43 9.20 -4.22
CA LYS A 172 -11.99 8.89 -4.13
C LYS A 172 -11.38 8.79 -5.53
N PRO A 173 -10.11 9.17 -5.75
CA PRO A 173 -9.39 8.77 -6.95
C PRO A 173 -9.32 7.24 -7.05
N ALA A 174 -9.37 6.71 -8.27
CA ALA A 174 -9.27 5.26 -8.48
C ALA A 174 -7.90 4.69 -8.06
N THR A 175 -6.82 5.46 -8.24
CA THR A 175 -5.43 4.97 -8.16
C THR A 175 -4.53 5.71 -7.16
N GLN A 176 -5.11 6.35 -6.12
CA GLN A 176 -4.34 7.02 -5.08
C GLN A 176 -4.45 6.29 -3.74
N GLY A 177 -3.33 6.29 -2.99
CA GLY A 177 -3.25 5.81 -1.62
C GLY A 177 -3.49 6.90 -0.57
N SER A 178 -3.35 6.56 0.70
CA SER A 178 -3.28 7.48 1.85
C SER A 178 -4.35 8.56 1.91
N SER A 179 -5.56 8.25 1.42
CA SER A 179 -6.70 9.20 1.37
C SER A 179 -6.46 10.47 0.54
N VAL A 180 -5.40 10.53 -0.29
CA VAL A 180 -5.13 11.66 -1.18
C VAL A 180 -6.28 11.83 -2.16
N GLY A 181 -6.84 13.04 -2.26
CA GLY A 181 -7.97 13.36 -3.15
C GLY A 181 -9.31 12.74 -2.75
N ALA A 182 -9.38 12.02 -1.61
CA ALA A 182 -10.64 11.49 -1.10
C ALA A 182 -11.47 12.57 -0.39
N SER A 183 -12.77 12.56 -0.62
CA SER A 183 -13.71 13.51 -0.03
C SER A 183 -14.97 12.81 0.45
N ARG A 184 -15.48 13.26 1.60
CA ARG A 184 -16.80 12.90 2.08
C ARG A 184 -17.79 13.98 1.61
N VAL A 185 -18.77 13.59 0.81
CA VAL A 185 -19.80 14.48 0.27
C VAL A 185 -20.99 14.45 1.22
N LEU A 186 -21.32 15.59 1.82
CA LEU A 186 -22.39 15.75 2.81
C LEU A 186 -23.69 16.25 2.16
N THR A 187 -23.57 16.95 1.04
CA THR A 187 -24.70 17.55 0.30
C THR A 187 -24.46 17.47 -1.20
N GLU A 188 -25.55 17.57 -1.99
CA GLU A 188 -25.46 17.59 -3.45
C GLU A 188 -24.53 18.70 -3.98
N ALA A 189 -24.55 19.87 -3.33
CA ALA A 189 -23.74 21.02 -3.73
C ALA A 189 -22.22 20.80 -3.63
N GLU A 190 -21.77 19.87 -2.79
CA GLU A 190 -20.35 19.53 -2.61
C GLU A 190 -19.84 18.54 -3.67
N ALA A 191 -20.71 17.76 -4.29
CA ALA A 191 -20.35 16.70 -5.22
C ALA A 191 -19.49 17.16 -6.40
N PRO A 192 -19.80 18.29 -7.10
CA PRO A 192 -18.98 18.72 -8.23
C PRO A 192 -17.54 19.08 -7.88
N ALA A 193 -17.29 19.61 -6.69
CA ALA A 193 -15.95 19.93 -6.23
C ALA A 193 -15.18 18.64 -5.86
N ALA A 194 -15.81 17.72 -5.13
CA ALA A 194 -15.23 16.43 -4.76
C ALA A 194 -14.87 15.59 -6.00
N LEU A 195 -15.76 15.51 -6.99
CA LEU A 195 -15.53 14.81 -8.24
C LEU A 195 -14.35 15.39 -9.02
N ARG A 196 -14.28 16.71 -9.20
CA ARG A 196 -13.13 17.35 -9.89
C ARG A 196 -11.83 17.10 -9.16
N ALA A 197 -11.82 17.17 -7.84
CA ALA A 197 -10.62 16.87 -7.05
C ALA A 197 -10.15 15.42 -7.24
N ALA A 198 -11.06 14.44 -7.18
CA ALA A 198 -10.70 13.04 -7.38
C ALA A 198 -10.24 12.74 -8.82
N LEU A 199 -10.91 13.31 -9.82
CA LEU A 199 -10.59 13.11 -11.24
C LEU A 199 -9.22 13.69 -11.63
N SER A 200 -8.73 14.73 -10.95
CA SER A 200 -7.39 15.31 -11.24
C SER A 200 -6.24 14.33 -11.01
N TYR A 201 -6.48 13.21 -10.32
CA TYR A 201 -5.51 12.16 -10.04
C TYR A 201 -5.58 10.94 -10.98
N GLY A 202 -5.95 11.11 -12.23
CA GLY A 202 -5.91 10.00 -13.20
C GLY A 202 -7.21 9.73 -13.93
N GLY A 203 -8.13 10.70 -13.97
CA GLY A 203 -9.30 10.72 -14.86
C GLY A 203 -10.43 9.76 -14.47
N ARG A 204 -10.32 9.01 -13.36
CA ARG A 204 -11.37 8.16 -12.82
C ARG A 204 -11.56 8.38 -11.33
N ALA A 205 -12.81 8.58 -10.92
CA ALA A 205 -13.21 8.66 -9.52
C ALA A 205 -14.11 7.47 -9.15
N LEU A 206 -13.89 6.92 -7.97
CA LEU A 206 -14.76 5.95 -7.32
C LEU A 206 -15.69 6.70 -6.39
N CYS A 207 -17.02 6.59 -6.62
CA CYS A 207 -18.05 7.03 -5.67
C CYS A 207 -18.60 5.82 -4.95
N GLU A 208 -18.66 5.84 -3.62
CA GLU A 208 -19.10 4.69 -2.83
C GLU A 208 -19.95 5.10 -1.61
N GLU A 209 -20.83 4.19 -1.17
CA GLU A 209 -21.63 4.38 0.04
C GLU A 209 -20.75 4.65 1.27
N PHE A 210 -21.25 5.45 2.20
CA PHE A 210 -20.62 5.65 3.49
C PHE A 210 -20.92 4.48 4.42
N LEU A 211 -19.88 3.79 4.87
CA LEU A 211 -20.00 2.66 5.78
C LEU A 211 -19.83 3.11 7.23
N ARG A 212 -20.74 2.67 8.10
CA ARG A 212 -20.59 2.78 9.56
C ARG A 212 -20.13 1.44 10.12
N GLY A 213 -19.07 1.46 10.91
CA GLY A 213 -18.52 0.25 11.49
C GLY A 213 -17.04 0.37 11.85
N ALA A 214 -16.43 -0.78 12.13
CA ALA A 214 -15.01 -0.87 12.45
C ALA A 214 -14.16 -0.95 11.17
N GLU A 215 -13.11 -0.16 11.10
CA GLU A 215 -12.05 -0.30 10.08
C GLU A 215 -11.05 -1.32 10.58
N VAL A 216 -10.86 -2.40 9.82
CA VAL A 216 -10.03 -3.53 10.25
C VAL A 216 -9.04 -3.93 9.15
N GLU A 217 -7.88 -4.38 9.58
CA GLU A 217 -6.77 -4.75 8.71
C GLU A 217 -6.24 -6.14 9.05
N VAL A 218 -5.79 -6.87 8.02
CA VAL A 218 -5.11 -8.16 8.16
C VAL A 218 -3.85 -8.18 7.31
N ALA A 219 -2.75 -8.66 7.89
CA ALA A 219 -1.48 -8.81 7.19
C ALA A 219 -1.34 -10.24 6.66
N LEU A 220 -0.88 -10.35 5.43
CA LEU A 220 -0.62 -11.61 4.74
C LEU A 220 0.87 -11.74 4.42
N LEU A 221 1.39 -12.96 4.54
CA LEU A 221 2.79 -13.29 4.28
C LEU A 221 2.87 -14.70 3.69
N GLU A 222 3.56 -14.85 2.58
CA GLU A 222 3.99 -16.17 2.14
C GLU A 222 5.21 -16.61 2.95
N ARG A 223 5.19 -17.86 3.41
CA ARG A 223 6.31 -18.51 4.10
C ARG A 223 6.31 -19.99 3.78
N ASP A 224 7.41 -20.49 3.25
CA ASP A 224 7.61 -21.92 2.93
C ASP A 224 6.49 -22.51 2.05
N GLY A 225 6.03 -21.75 1.07
CA GLY A 225 4.95 -22.14 0.15
C GLY A 225 3.53 -22.05 0.74
N ALA A 226 3.39 -21.62 1.99
CA ALA A 226 2.10 -21.39 2.62
C ALA A 226 1.77 -19.89 2.72
N LEU A 227 0.50 -19.54 2.48
CA LEU A 227 -0.01 -18.21 2.74
C LEU A 227 -0.52 -18.11 4.18
N LEU A 228 0.12 -17.27 4.97
CA LEU A 228 -0.22 -17.01 6.37
C LEU A 228 -1.01 -15.71 6.48
N ALA A 229 -1.99 -15.68 7.38
CA ALA A 229 -2.75 -14.49 7.74
C ALA A 229 -2.68 -14.26 9.25
N THR A 230 -2.39 -13.03 9.66
CA THR A 230 -2.33 -12.64 11.07
C THR A 230 -3.70 -12.66 11.75
N SER A 231 -3.74 -12.34 13.03
CA SER A 231 -4.96 -11.84 13.67
C SER A 231 -5.40 -10.54 12.99
N VAL A 232 -6.69 -10.26 13.03
CA VAL A 232 -7.25 -9.00 12.49
C VAL A 232 -6.98 -7.89 13.50
N GLY A 233 -6.46 -6.75 13.04
CA GLY A 233 -6.31 -5.52 13.80
C GLY A 233 -7.43 -4.54 13.48
N GLU A 234 -7.75 -3.66 14.43
CA GLU A 234 -8.74 -2.60 14.27
C GLU A 234 -8.06 -1.25 14.48
N ILE A 235 -8.42 -0.29 13.64
CA ILE A 235 -8.05 1.11 13.79
C ILE A 235 -9.29 1.88 14.25
N GLU A 236 -9.18 2.54 15.40
CA GLU A 236 -10.16 3.50 15.87
C GLU A 236 -9.58 4.90 15.61
N PRO A 237 -10.05 5.59 14.57
CA PRO A 237 -9.51 6.89 14.21
C PRO A 237 -9.84 7.94 15.27
N ALA A 238 -8.91 8.88 15.50
CA ALA A 238 -9.10 9.97 16.45
C ALA A 238 -10.11 11.03 15.98
N ALA A 239 -10.45 11.03 14.69
CA ALA A 239 -11.38 11.96 14.05
C ALA A 239 -12.39 11.20 13.19
N PRO A 240 -13.57 11.80 12.89
CA PRO A 240 -14.60 11.16 12.06
C PRO A 240 -14.17 10.77 10.63
N PHE A 241 -13.01 11.22 10.19
CA PHE A 241 -12.40 10.86 8.92
C PHE A 241 -10.92 10.55 9.12
N TYR A 242 -10.49 9.38 8.67
CA TYR A 242 -9.12 8.89 8.79
C TYR A 242 -8.32 9.34 7.56
N ASP A 243 -7.96 10.63 7.55
CA ASP A 243 -7.15 11.25 6.49
C ASP A 243 -5.64 10.98 6.67
N TYR A 244 -4.83 11.55 5.77
CA TYR A 244 -3.37 11.43 5.79
C TYR A 244 -2.76 11.87 7.13
N VAL A 245 -3.23 12.99 7.69
CA VAL A 245 -2.74 13.53 8.96
C VAL A 245 -3.08 12.58 10.11
N ALA A 246 -4.30 12.02 10.12
CA ALA A 246 -4.72 11.04 11.11
C ALA A 246 -3.95 9.72 11.01
N LYS A 247 -3.52 9.33 9.79
CA LYS A 247 -2.76 8.07 9.54
C LYS A 247 -1.31 8.15 10.00
N TYR A 248 -0.62 9.28 9.77
CA TYR A 248 0.83 9.33 9.86
C TYR A 248 1.37 10.38 10.85
N GLU A 249 0.59 11.39 11.22
CA GLU A 249 1.01 12.47 12.10
C GLU A 249 0.33 12.43 13.47
N SER A 250 -0.90 11.93 13.54
CA SER A 250 -1.66 11.86 14.79
C SER A 250 -1.41 10.53 15.52
N ARG A 251 -0.77 10.59 16.69
CA ARG A 251 -0.69 9.46 17.62
C ARG A 251 -1.99 9.20 18.40
N ALA A 252 -3.06 9.90 18.06
CA ALA A 252 -4.33 9.83 18.80
C ALA A 252 -5.23 8.68 18.33
N SER A 253 -5.00 8.08 17.16
CA SER A 253 -5.70 6.87 16.73
C SER A 253 -5.31 5.68 17.58
N ARG A 254 -6.29 4.87 17.97
CA ARG A 254 -6.06 3.67 18.80
C ARG A 254 -6.05 2.42 17.92
N ILE A 255 -5.16 1.50 18.24
CA ILE A 255 -5.04 0.21 17.56
C ILE A 255 -5.38 -0.90 18.54
N PHE A 256 -6.21 -1.85 18.12
CA PHE A 256 -6.58 -3.03 18.87
C PHE A 256 -6.19 -4.29 18.09
N ILE A 257 -5.38 -5.13 18.71
CA ILE A 257 -4.98 -6.45 18.18
C ILE A 257 -5.21 -7.48 19.28
N PRO A 258 -6.17 -8.38 19.12
CA PRO A 258 -7.13 -8.53 18.02
C PRO A 258 -8.21 -7.42 17.99
N ALA A 259 -8.80 -7.23 16.80
CA ALA A 259 -9.94 -6.33 16.58
C ALA A 259 -11.13 -6.67 17.48
N ARG A 260 -11.90 -5.65 17.88
CA ARG A 260 -13.08 -5.74 18.76
C ARG A 260 -14.36 -6.15 18.01
N ILE A 261 -14.22 -7.05 17.06
CA ILE A 261 -15.31 -7.66 16.27
C ILE A 261 -15.48 -9.13 16.68
N SER A 262 -16.57 -9.77 16.27
CA SER A 262 -16.84 -11.17 16.58
C SER A 262 -15.79 -12.11 15.95
N ARG A 263 -15.68 -13.33 16.50
CA ARG A 263 -14.81 -14.36 15.94
C ARG A 263 -15.20 -14.70 14.48
N ALA A 264 -16.49 -14.82 14.21
CA ALA A 264 -16.99 -15.16 12.88
C ALA A 264 -16.62 -14.08 11.86
N GLU A 265 -16.70 -12.79 12.23
CA GLU A 265 -16.27 -11.68 11.36
C GLU A 265 -14.76 -11.70 11.13
N ARG A 266 -13.94 -11.93 12.17
CA ARG A 266 -12.47 -12.08 12.00
C ARG A 266 -12.11 -13.24 11.07
N ASP A 267 -12.80 -14.37 11.17
CA ASP A 267 -12.56 -15.51 10.30
C ASP A 267 -12.92 -15.21 8.85
N LYS A 268 -14.03 -14.48 8.59
CA LYS A 268 -14.42 -13.98 7.26
C LYS A 268 -13.41 -12.97 6.68
N VAL A 269 -12.94 -12.01 7.49
CA VAL A 269 -11.91 -11.04 7.07
C VAL A 269 -10.67 -11.78 6.57
N ARG A 270 -10.19 -12.75 7.34
CA ARG A 270 -9.01 -13.57 6.97
C ARG A 270 -9.25 -14.40 5.72
N GLU A 271 -10.42 -15.02 5.61
CA GLU A 271 -10.81 -15.78 4.43
C GLU A 271 -10.81 -14.92 3.17
N TYR A 272 -11.52 -13.79 3.21
CA TYR A 272 -11.62 -12.88 2.07
C TYR A 272 -10.26 -12.29 1.69
N ALA A 273 -9.43 -11.93 2.66
CA ALA A 273 -8.09 -11.45 2.41
C ALA A 273 -7.21 -12.49 1.71
N CYS A 274 -7.23 -13.75 2.16
CA CYS A 274 -6.49 -14.83 1.51
C CYS A 274 -7.01 -15.14 0.09
N ARG A 275 -8.33 -15.05 -0.12
CA ARG A 275 -8.93 -15.21 -1.46
C ARG A 275 -8.50 -14.08 -2.38
N LEU A 276 -8.59 -12.83 -1.92
CA LEU A 276 -8.18 -11.66 -2.71
C LEU A 276 -6.70 -11.72 -3.09
N PHE A 277 -5.83 -12.07 -2.14
CA PHE A 277 -4.40 -12.23 -2.40
C PHE A 277 -4.12 -13.20 -3.56
N ARG A 278 -4.78 -14.37 -3.54
CA ARG A 278 -4.65 -15.37 -4.62
C ARG A 278 -5.29 -14.91 -5.93
N LEU A 279 -6.46 -14.30 -5.86
CA LEU A 279 -7.20 -13.78 -7.03
C LEU A 279 -6.37 -12.77 -7.83
N LEU A 280 -5.70 -11.85 -7.13
CA LEU A 280 -4.86 -10.84 -7.77
C LEU A 280 -3.47 -11.36 -8.15
N GLY A 281 -3.10 -12.58 -7.78
CA GLY A 281 -1.77 -13.13 -8.01
C GLY A 281 -0.69 -12.39 -7.21
N CYS A 282 -1.03 -11.94 -6.00
CA CYS A 282 -0.07 -11.34 -5.07
C CYS A 282 1.00 -12.35 -4.66
N ARG A 283 2.18 -11.84 -4.27
CA ARG A 283 3.33 -12.62 -3.82
C ARG A 283 4.01 -11.95 -2.64
N GLY A 284 4.62 -12.74 -1.80
CA GLY A 284 5.43 -12.31 -0.67
C GLY A 284 4.59 -11.74 0.46
N LEU A 285 4.00 -10.58 0.28
CA LEU A 285 3.28 -9.86 1.34
C LEU A 285 2.11 -9.03 0.80
N SER A 286 1.16 -8.74 1.67
CA SER A 286 0.17 -7.66 1.50
C SER A 286 -0.51 -7.32 2.83
N ARG A 287 -1.19 -6.17 2.88
CA ARG A 287 -2.19 -5.84 3.89
C ARG A 287 -3.53 -5.64 3.18
N VAL A 288 -4.58 -6.22 3.73
CA VAL A 288 -5.92 -6.07 3.19
C VAL A 288 -6.80 -5.41 4.23
N ASP A 289 -7.50 -4.37 3.81
CA ASP A 289 -8.29 -3.49 4.67
C ASP A 289 -9.78 -3.69 4.39
N PHE A 290 -10.56 -3.82 5.46
CA PHE A 290 -12.00 -4.07 5.41
C PHE A 290 -12.76 -3.11 6.33
N PHE A 291 -14.04 -2.95 6.03
CA PHE A 291 -15.02 -2.46 7.00
C PHE A 291 -15.87 -3.62 7.51
N VAL A 292 -16.06 -3.65 8.83
CA VAL A 292 -17.06 -4.52 9.48
C VAL A 292 -18.17 -3.62 9.99
N THR A 293 -19.32 -3.67 9.31
CA THR A 293 -20.45 -2.79 9.60
C THR A 293 -21.19 -3.20 10.87
N GLU A 294 -21.98 -2.28 11.45
CA GLU A 294 -22.77 -2.54 12.67
C GLU A 294 -23.77 -3.68 12.52
N ASP A 295 -24.22 -3.97 11.28
CA ASP A 295 -25.09 -5.10 10.92
C ASP A 295 -24.30 -6.39 10.59
N GLY A 296 -22.98 -6.39 10.79
CA GLY A 296 -22.11 -7.58 10.68
C GLY A 296 -21.67 -7.93 9.25
N ARG A 297 -21.83 -7.03 8.27
CA ARG A 297 -21.28 -7.23 6.92
C ARG A 297 -19.76 -6.99 6.95
N VAL A 298 -19.01 -7.88 6.30
CA VAL A 298 -17.56 -7.72 6.08
C VAL A 298 -17.36 -7.27 4.64
N LEU A 299 -16.89 -6.04 4.43
CA LEU A 299 -16.80 -5.39 3.13
C LEU A 299 -15.35 -5.00 2.84
N LEU A 300 -14.83 -5.44 1.69
CA LEU A 300 -13.50 -5.07 1.23
C LEU A 300 -13.41 -3.57 0.98
N ASN A 301 -12.39 -2.92 1.55
CA ASN A 301 -12.01 -1.55 1.24
C ASN A 301 -10.93 -1.52 0.15
N GLU A 302 -9.72 -1.99 0.47
CA GLU A 302 -8.57 -1.99 -0.44
C GLU A 302 -7.54 -3.07 -0.08
N ILE A 303 -6.57 -3.29 -0.97
CA ILE A 303 -5.37 -4.08 -0.72
C ILE A 303 -4.14 -3.22 -0.92
N ASN A 304 -3.18 -3.33 -0.01
CA ASN A 304 -1.88 -2.68 -0.07
C ASN A 304 -0.82 -3.74 -0.38
N THR A 305 -0.27 -3.68 -1.59
CA THR A 305 0.70 -4.68 -2.09
C THR A 305 2.12 -4.41 -1.60
N MET A 306 2.38 -3.20 -1.08
CA MET A 306 3.61 -2.82 -0.39
C MET A 306 3.26 -1.98 0.86
N PRO A 307 2.80 -2.62 1.94
CA PRO A 307 2.38 -1.92 3.15
C PRO A 307 3.57 -1.23 3.83
N GLY A 308 3.28 -0.20 4.65
CA GLY A 308 4.30 0.52 5.41
C GLY A 308 5.01 -0.38 6.44
N PHE A 309 6.30 -0.10 6.65
CA PHE A 309 7.18 -0.79 7.62
C PHE A 309 7.61 0.11 8.78
N THR A 310 6.91 1.21 9.03
CA THR A 310 7.22 2.07 10.18
C THR A 310 6.81 1.38 11.49
N ASP A 311 7.30 1.87 12.62
CA ASP A 311 6.96 1.40 13.96
C ASP A 311 5.46 1.54 14.31
N ILE A 312 4.77 2.48 13.66
CA ILE A 312 3.33 2.69 13.81
C ILE A 312 2.49 1.95 12.77
N SER A 313 3.11 1.40 11.71
CA SER A 313 2.40 0.70 10.64
C SER A 313 1.75 -0.58 11.12
N MET A 314 0.52 -0.83 10.68
CA MET A 314 -0.26 -1.99 11.12
C MET A 314 0.38 -3.31 10.66
N PHE A 315 0.95 -3.37 9.46
CA PHE A 315 1.54 -4.60 8.91
C PHE A 315 2.61 -5.22 9.84
N PRO A 316 3.70 -4.52 10.21
CA PRO A 316 4.68 -5.09 11.13
C PRO A 316 4.12 -5.31 12.54
N ARG A 317 3.18 -4.48 13.02
CA ARG A 317 2.56 -4.67 14.35
C ARG A 317 1.71 -5.94 14.42
N LEU A 318 0.97 -6.27 13.37
CA LEU A 318 0.20 -7.50 13.28
C LEU A 318 1.11 -8.72 13.32
N TRP A 319 2.24 -8.70 12.61
CA TRP A 319 3.22 -9.78 12.64
C TRP A 319 3.93 -9.86 13.99
N GLN A 320 4.28 -8.74 14.59
CA GLN A 320 4.86 -8.70 15.94
C GLN A 320 3.90 -9.31 16.97
N ALA A 321 2.62 -9.01 16.90
CA ALA A 321 1.59 -9.61 17.76
C ALA A 321 1.42 -11.13 17.50
N ALA A 322 1.75 -11.60 16.31
CA ALA A 322 1.81 -13.03 15.96
C ALA A 322 3.15 -13.71 16.34
N GLY A 323 4.07 -12.98 16.97
CA GLY A 323 5.38 -13.49 17.41
C GLY A 323 6.51 -13.35 16.39
N LEU A 324 6.27 -12.68 15.23
CA LEU A 324 7.28 -12.46 14.19
C LEU A 324 7.78 -11.01 14.25
N GLY A 325 8.96 -10.79 14.82
CA GLY A 325 9.58 -9.47 14.93
C GLY A 325 10.09 -8.94 13.59
N MET A 326 10.42 -7.64 13.51
CA MET A 326 10.81 -6.97 12.28
C MET A 326 12.00 -7.66 11.59
N THR A 327 13.05 -8.02 12.32
CA THR A 327 14.24 -8.70 11.79
C THR A 327 13.89 -10.03 11.11
N GLU A 328 13.08 -10.87 11.78
CA GLU A 328 12.66 -12.16 11.22
C GLU A 328 11.69 -11.96 10.05
N LEU A 329 10.80 -10.98 10.13
CA LEU A 329 9.88 -10.64 9.04
C LEU A 329 10.66 -10.26 7.77
N VAL A 330 11.65 -9.39 7.88
CA VAL A 330 12.54 -9.00 6.76
C VAL A 330 13.25 -10.22 6.21
N ASN A 331 13.82 -11.08 7.09
CA ASN A 331 14.51 -12.29 6.65
C ASN A 331 13.59 -13.22 5.83
N VAL A 332 12.38 -13.49 6.32
CA VAL A 332 11.39 -14.32 5.60
C VAL A 332 11.06 -13.75 4.22
N LEU A 333 10.88 -12.43 4.13
CA LEU A 333 10.59 -11.77 2.85
C LEU A 333 11.74 -11.92 1.85
N LEU A 334 12.98 -11.75 2.30
CA LEU A 334 14.18 -11.90 1.46
C LEU A 334 14.38 -13.34 1.00
N GLU A 335 14.22 -14.32 1.89
CA GLU A 335 14.34 -15.74 1.55
C GLU A 335 13.29 -16.20 0.53
N ASN A 336 12.06 -15.70 0.65
CA ASN A 336 11.00 -16.02 -0.30
C ASN A 336 11.24 -15.46 -1.70
N ALA A 337 11.87 -14.29 -1.79
CA ALA A 337 12.08 -13.60 -3.06
C ALA A 337 13.15 -14.27 -3.94
N VAL A 338 14.04 -15.07 -3.37
CA VAL A 338 15.15 -15.74 -4.07
C VAL A 338 14.90 -17.23 -4.34
N LYS A 339 13.79 -17.78 -3.83
CA LYS A 339 13.31 -19.16 -4.13
C LYS A 339 12.57 -19.18 -5.46
#